data_a6b187dc83dfaf5c3bb97097f31e9ea4
#
_entry.id   a6b187dc83dfaf5c3bb97097f31e9ea4
#
_cell.length_a   1.000
_cell.length_b   1.000
_cell.length_c   1.000
_cell.angle_alpha   90.00
_cell.angle_beta   90.00
_cell.angle_gamma   90.00
#
_symmetry.space_group_name_H-M   'P 1'
#
loop_
_entity.id
_entity.type
_entity.pdbx_description
1 polymer ?
#
loop_
_entity_poly.entity_id
_entity_poly.type
_entity_poly.pdbx_seq_one_letter_code
_entity_poly.pdbx_strand_id
1 'polypeptide(L)'
;MGHLGRIRLFVRTIRTFLTNLKRHHGNDYASLGDLVLHYDKKSDGAFAVKPTESAKKLVELGDDSFYLVERFKEHESIARMDSYKHLVRLFTEQCIVEKDDNDNSNKVVIRASKDISSDSLQNPSDPDAGYCGHKGKGYQMQVMETYSKDKSQPNLITHIKVESANQSDANALIPAIEDAQSKELAPTELLADTLYGSDSNIEQAKELGVTVIAPVMGKKEGAMPLSAFTFDDNNLITACPEQQVPQRIKSDKGVTTVIFNKALCDVCPRQSECLVKREKKNCTLTYDDKAVRLTRRRAEEKSDEFKDSYRYRSGVEGTMSDLDRMTGLKHLRVRGMPQVCLAATMKATGLNILRIVAFKNRLKRPKKANKRSNPSLDRFLDAVKEQFRRMWNYFGGRDFCYA
;
A
#
# COMPACT_ATOMS: atom_id res chain seq x y z
N MET A 1 -14.81 6.33 4.26
CA MET A 1 -14.96 7.81 4.18
C MET A 1 -16.23 8.21 4.91
N GLY A 2 -16.20 9.20 5.79
CA GLY A 2 -17.41 9.70 6.48
C GLY A 2 -18.36 10.45 5.52
N HIS A 3 -19.62 10.67 5.95
CA HIS A 3 -20.67 11.27 5.12
C HIS A 3 -20.25 12.61 4.49
N LEU A 4 -19.62 13.52 5.24
CA LEU A 4 -19.17 14.82 4.72
C LEU A 4 -18.11 14.69 3.61
N GLY A 5 -17.23 13.71 3.71
CA GLY A 5 -16.26 13.42 2.66
C GLY A 5 -16.90 12.88 1.39
N ARG A 6 -17.95 12.06 1.52
CA ARG A 6 -18.75 11.54 0.42
C ARG A 6 -19.56 12.63 -0.28
N ILE A 7 -20.20 13.53 0.49
CA ILE A 7 -20.92 14.69 -0.06
C ILE A 7 -20.00 15.52 -0.96
N ARG A 8 -18.78 15.83 -0.49
CA ARG A 8 -17.80 16.56 -1.31
C ARG A 8 -17.41 15.81 -2.57
N LEU A 9 -17.31 14.48 -2.51
CA LEU A 9 -17.00 13.65 -3.68
C LEU A 9 -18.12 13.70 -4.71
N PHE A 10 -19.38 13.49 -4.29
CA PHE A 10 -20.56 13.60 -5.17
C PHE A 10 -20.60 14.97 -5.85
N VAL A 11 -20.58 16.04 -5.07
CA VAL A 11 -20.66 17.42 -5.57
C VAL A 11 -19.54 17.71 -6.58
N ARG A 12 -18.31 17.32 -6.29
CA ARG A 12 -17.19 17.52 -7.23
C ARG A 12 -17.36 16.72 -8.51
N THR A 13 -17.82 15.48 -8.43
CA THR A 13 -18.00 14.64 -9.61
C THR A 13 -19.11 15.15 -10.49
N ILE A 14 -20.27 15.51 -9.92
CA ILE A 14 -21.39 16.11 -10.65
C ILE A 14 -20.96 17.43 -11.29
N ARG A 15 -20.32 18.34 -10.55
CA ARG A 15 -19.80 19.61 -11.09
C ARG A 15 -18.81 19.41 -12.21
N THR A 16 -17.92 18.43 -12.10
CA THR A 16 -16.95 18.12 -13.16
C THR A 16 -17.67 17.66 -14.43
N PHE A 17 -18.66 16.79 -14.29
CA PHE A 17 -19.49 16.34 -15.41
C PHE A 17 -20.24 17.52 -16.04
N LEU A 18 -20.98 18.30 -15.26
CA LEU A 18 -21.76 19.44 -15.73
C LEU A 18 -20.89 20.51 -16.40
N THR A 19 -19.69 20.75 -15.89
CA THR A 19 -18.73 21.68 -16.51
C THR A 19 -18.28 21.23 -17.91
N ASN A 20 -18.00 19.93 -18.07
CA ASN A 20 -17.64 19.35 -19.36
C ASN A 20 -18.86 19.26 -20.31
N LEU A 21 -20.03 18.92 -19.77
CA LEU A 21 -21.27 18.93 -20.52
C LEU A 21 -21.57 20.32 -21.09
N LYS A 22 -21.46 21.37 -20.28
CA LYS A 22 -21.61 22.78 -20.71
C LYS A 22 -20.66 23.15 -21.86
N ARG A 23 -19.41 22.67 -21.78
CA ARG A 23 -18.38 22.97 -22.78
C ARG A 23 -18.62 22.28 -24.13
N HIS A 24 -19.06 21.05 -24.12
CA HIS A 24 -19.10 20.21 -25.31
C HIS A 24 -20.54 19.94 -25.83
N HIS A 25 -21.54 20.06 -24.95
CA HIS A 25 -22.95 19.77 -25.21
C HIS A 25 -23.85 20.83 -24.56
N GLY A 26 -23.72 22.10 -24.98
CA GLY A 26 -24.41 23.23 -24.36
C GLY A 26 -25.92 23.13 -24.35
N ASN A 27 -26.55 22.56 -25.39
CA ASN A 27 -28.00 22.36 -25.47
C ASN A 27 -28.48 21.33 -24.43
N ASP A 28 -27.76 20.22 -24.29
CA ASP A 28 -28.05 19.20 -23.31
C ASP A 28 -27.89 19.72 -21.89
N TYR A 29 -26.84 20.54 -21.67
CA TYR A 29 -26.64 21.22 -20.39
C TYR A 29 -27.81 22.17 -20.06
N ALA A 30 -28.25 22.99 -21.03
CA ALA A 30 -29.36 23.93 -20.83
C ALA A 30 -30.69 23.19 -20.54
N SER A 31 -30.89 22.01 -21.12
CA SER A 31 -32.09 21.19 -20.92
C SER A 31 -32.25 20.61 -19.50
N LEU A 32 -31.21 20.70 -18.66
CA LEU A 32 -31.23 20.24 -17.26
C LEU A 32 -31.91 21.22 -16.29
N GLY A 33 -32.22 22.47 -16.75
CA GLY A 33 -33.02 23.42 -15.97
C GLY A 33 -32.48 23.73 -14.58
N ASP A 34 -33.32 23.59 -13.56
CA ASP A 34 -32.98 23.93 -12.16
C ASP A 34 -31.85 23.11 -11.56
N LEU A 35 -31.61 21.89 -12.03
CA LEU A 35 -30.51 21.06 -11.55
C LEU A 35 -29.16 21.79 -11.76
N VAL A 36 -28.96 22.40 -12.91
CA VAL A 36 -27.74 23.15 -13.22
C VAL A 36 -27.57 24.32 -12.28
N LEU A 37 -28.65 25.06 -12.00
CA LEU A 37 -28.63 26.20 -11.08
C LEU A 37 -28.20 25.81 -9.67
N HIS A 38 -28.57 24.61 -9.25
CA HIS A 38 -28.18 24.06 -7.94
C HIS A 38 -26.65 23.85 -7.85
N TYR A 39 -26.03 23.37 -8.93
CA TYR A 39 -24.57 23.07 -8.95
C TYR A 39 -23.70 24.21 -9.44
N ASP A 40 -24.23 25.22 -10.16
CA ASP A 40 -23.48 26.32 -10.75
C ASP A 40 -23.07 27.41 -9.73
N LYS A 41 -23.66 27.39 -8.53
CA LYS A 41 -23.34 28.33 -7.44
C LYS A 41 -21.89 28.14 -7.01
N LYS A 42 -21.08 29.21 -7.19
CA LYS A 42 -19.67 29.25 -6.83
C LYS A 42 -19.39 29.09 -5.33
N SER A 43 -20.39 29.14 -4.45
CA SER A 43 -20.23 29.06 -3.02
C SER A 43 -20.20 27.60 -2.54
N ASP A 44 -19.10 27.17 -1.98
CA ASP A 44 -19.01 25.90 -1.21
C ASP A 44 -20.03 25.85 -0.06
N GLY A 45 -20.56 26.99 0.37
CA GLY A 45 -21.61 27.12 1.36
C GLY A 45 -22.94 26.44 1.00
N ALA A 46 -23.26 26.28 -0.30
CA ALA A 46 -24.48 25.55 -0.71
C ALA A 46 -24.47 24.05 -0.33
N PHE A 47 -23.28 23.51 -0.05
CA PHE A 47 -23.08 22.12 0.39
C PHE A 47 -22.44 22.02 1.78
N ALA A 48 -22.40 23.11 2.53
CA ALA A 48 -22.07 23.12 3.95
C ALA A 48 -23.26 22.54 4.72
N VAL A 49 -23.16 21.27 5.07
CA VAL A 49 -24.25 20.49 5.68
C VAL A 49 -23.85 20.13 7.11
N LYS A 50 -24.78 20.32 8.05
CA LYS A 50 -24.59 19.84 9.42
C LYS A 50 -24.47 18.31 9.45
N PRO A 51 -23.67 17.73 10.35
CA PRO A 51 -23.54 16.28 10.44
C PRO A 51 -24.88 15.53 10.54
N THR A 52 -25.86 16.10 11.22
CA THR A 52 -27.22 15.55 11.39
C THR A 52 -28.04 15.47 10.10
N GLU A 53 -27.74 16.33 9.12
CA GLU A 53 -28.45 16.40 7.83
C GLU A 53 -27.70 15.67 6.71
N SER A 54 -26.50 15.20 7.00
CA SER A 54 -25.58 14.63 5.99
C SER A 54 -26.12 13.38 5.31
N ALA A 55 -26.87 12.55 6.02
CA ALA A 55 -27.49 11.35 5.46
C ALA A 55 -28.55 11.71 4.41
N LYS A 56 -29.44 12.66 4.72
CA LYS A 56 -30.47 13.14 3.81
C LYS A 56 -29.82 13.75 2.55
N LYS A 57 -28.79 14.58 2.75
CA LYS A 57 -28.10 15.23 1.62
C LYS A 57 -27.39 14.23 0.72
N LEU A 58 -26.87 13.12 1.24
CA LEU A 58 -26.31 12.06 0.42
C LEU A 58 -27.35 11.37 -0.47
N VAL A 59 -28.55 11.16 0.03
CA VAL A 59 -29.65 10.59 -0.78
C VAL A 59 -29.99 11.53 -1.93
N GLU A 60 -30.20 12.84 -1.66
CA GLU A 60 -30.47 13.83 -2.70
C GLU A 60 -29.38 13.85 -3.80
N LEU A 61 -28.09 13.76 -3.40
CA LEU A 61 -26.98 13.71 -4.34
C LEU A 61 -26.92 12.37 -5.10
N GLY A 62 -27.37 11.29 -4.47
CA GLY A 62 -27.55 9.99 -5.11
C GLY A 62 -28.62 10.03 -6.20
N ASP A 63 -29.77 10.64 -5.91
CA ASP A 63 -30.88 10.83 -6.84
C ASP A 63 -30.49 11.70 -8.02
N ASP A 64 -29.81 12.83 -7.78
CA ASP A 64 -29.27 13.69 -8.83
C ASP A 64 -28.28 12.95 -9.74
N SER A 65 -27.41 12.12 -9.14
CA SER A 65 -26.45 11.30 -9.89
C SER A 65 -27.17 10.24 -10.73
N PHE A 66 -28.17 9.56 -10.18
CA PHE A 66 -28.98 8.59 -10.88
C PHE A 66 -29.69 9.22 -12.08
N TYR A 67 -30.34 10.36 -11.86
CA TYR A 67 -31.01 11.12 -12.93
C TYR A 67 -30.05 11.44 -14.08
N LEU A 68 -28.85 11.96 -13.76
CA LEU A 68 -27.87 12.31 -14.78
C LEU A 68 -27.33 11.07 -15.52
N VAL A 69 -27.09 9.98 -14.81
CA VAL A 69 -26.64 8.72 -15.40
C VAL A 69 -27.69 8.17 -16.35
N GLU A 70 -28.94 8.04 -15.91
CA GLU A 70 -30.02 7.49 -16.73
C GLU A 70 -30.33 8.36 -17.96
N ARG A 71 -30.31 9.69 -17.79
CA ARG A 71 -30.61 10.62 -18.88
C ARG A 71 -29.63 10.53 -20.05
N PHE A 72 -28.35 10.27 -19.76
CA PHE A 72 -27.32 10.32 -20.79
C PHE A 72 -26.72 8.96 -21.16
N LYS A 73 -27.20 7.87 -20.61
CA LYS A 73 -26.67 6.51 -20.88
C LYS A 73 -26.71 6.12 -22.36
N GLU A 74 -27.77 6.52 -23.07
CA GLU A 74 -27.96 6.23 -24.49
C GLU A 74 -27.36 7.30 -25.41
N HIS A 75 -26.83 8.39 -24.86
CA HIS A 75 -26.24 9.46 -25.65
C HIS A 75 -24.76 9.17 -25.94
N GLU A 76 -24.50 8.60 -27.13
CA GLU A 76 -23.19 8.03 -27.48
C GLU A 76 -21.98 8.94 -27.21
N SER A 77 -22.04 10.23 -27.58
CA SER A 77 -20.93 11.17 -27.39
C SER A 77 -20.74 11.58 -25.92
N ILE A 78 -21.82 11.73 -25.15
CA ILE A 78 -21.76 12.08 -23.72
C ILE A 78 -21.29 10.86 -22.91
N ALA A 79 -21.79 9.66 -23.24
CA ALA A 79 -21.39 8.43 -22.58
C ALA A 79 -19.89 8.09 -22.74
N ARG A 80 -19.25 8.60 -23.81
CA ARG A 80 -17.81 8.47 -24.03
C ARG A 80 -16.96 9.43 -23.21
N MET A 81 -17.55 10.50 -22.67
CA MET A 81 -16.81 11.51 -21.87
C MET A 81 -16.27 10.88 -20.57
N ASP A 82 -15.01 11.11 -20.25
CA ASP A 82 -14.40 10.58 -19.01
C ASP A 82 -15.11 11.12 -17.76
N SER A 83 -15.58 12.38 -17.79
CA SER A 83 -16.37 12.94 -16.69
C SER A 83 -17.71 12.25 -16.47
N TYR A 84 -18.35 11.73 -17.52
CA TYR A 84 -19.55 10.90 -17.40
C TYR A 84 -19.22 9.51 -16.88
N LYS A 85 -18.17 8.88 -17.39
CA LYS A 85 -17.70 7.59 -16.87
C LYS A 85 -17.37 7.66 -15.38
N HIS A 86 -16.75 8.76 -14.92
CA HIS A 86 -16.51 8.99 -13.49
C HIS A 86 -17.80 9.18 -12.69
N LEU A 87 -18.81 9.82 -13.27
CA LEU A 87 -20.13 9.93 -12.63
C LEU A 87 -20.82 8.56 -12.50
N VAL A 88 -20.81 7.75 -13.56
CA VAL A 88 -21.30 6.37 -13.54
C VAL A 88 -20.55 5.55 -12.49
N ARG A 89 -19.21 5.60 -12.49
CA ARG A 89 -18.37 4.92 -11.51
C ARG A 89 -18.74 5.32 -10.09
N LEU A 90 -18.83 6.63 -9.82
CA LEU A 90 -19.24 7.13 -8.50
C LEU A 90 -20.58 6.54 -8.08
N PHE A 91 -21.58 6.64 -8.96
CA PHE A 91 -22.93 6.16 -8.68
C PHE A 91 -22.93 4.67 -8.35
N THR A 92 -22.35 3.85 -9.22
CA THR A 92 -22.28 2.38 -9.05
C THR A 92 -21.56 1.97 -7.77
N GLU A 93 -20.49 2.69 -7.39
CA GLU A 93 -19.70 2.40 -6.19
C GLU A 93 -20.38 2.87 -4.90
N GLN A 94 -21.17 3.95 -4.94
CA GLN A 94 -21.72 4.60 -3.75
C GLN A 94 -23.20 4.31 -3.52
N CYS A 95 -23.93 3.88 -4.56
CA CYS A 95 -25.37 3.73 -4.52
C CYS A 95 -25.82 2.32 -4.96
N ILE A 96 -27.05 1.99 -4.60
CA ILE A 96 -27.81 0.83 -5.09
C ILE A 96 -29.15 1.37 -5.57
N VAL A 97 -29.69 0.80 -6.63
CA VAL A 97 -31.06 1.06 -7.08
C VAL A 97 -31.91 -0.12 -6.64
N GLU A 98 -32.89 0.15 -5.81
CA GLU A 98 -33.90 -0.81 -5.38
C GLU A 98 -35.23 -0.43 -6.03
N LYS A 99 -36.11 -1.41 -6.21
CA LYS A 99 -37.46 -1.13 -6.61
C LYS A 99 -38.33 -0.92 -5.39
N ASP A 100 -39.13 0.14 -5.39
CA ASP A 100 -40.11 0.35 -4.32
C ASP A 100 -41.23 -0.68 -4.45
N ASP A 101 -41.57 -1.35 -3.36
CA ASP A 101 -42.56 -2.42 -3.31
C ASP A 101 -43.98 -1.92 -3.60
N ASN A 102 -44.25 -0.61 -3.46
CA ASN A 102 -45.58 -0.03 -3.56
C ASN A 102 -45.92 0.43 -4.98
N ASP A 103 -44.99 1.04 -5.70
CA ASP A 103 -45.25 1.65 -7.01
C ASP A 103 -44.27 1.19 -8.11
N ASN A 104 -43.40 0.23 -7.79
CA ASN A 104 -42.36 -0.29 -8.69
C ASN A 104 -41.40 0.80 -9.23
N SER A 105 -41.33 1.98 -8.57
CA SER A 105 -40.40 3.05 -8.92
C SER A 105 -38.97 2.69 -8.50
N ASN A 106 -37.99 3.32 -9.15
CA ASN A 106 -36.60 3.16 -8.76
C ASN A 106 -36.27 4.06 -7.55
N LYS A 107 -35.80 3.46 -6.48
CA LYS A 107 -35.35 4.13 -5.27
C LYS A 107 -33.84 4.03 -5.13
N VAL A 108 -33.17 5.17 -4.98
CA VAL A 108 -31.71 5.20 -4.76
C VAL A 108 -31.42 5.03 -3.27
N VAL A 109 -30.60 4.05 -2.97
CA VAL A 109 -30.13 3.74 -1.60
C VAL A 109 -28.61 3.95 -1.54
N ILE A 110 -28.16 4.71 -0.56
CA ILE A 110 -26.74 4.98 -0.34
C ILE A 110 -26.10 3.78 0.36
N ARG A 111 -25.04 3.21 -0.23
CA ARG A 111 -24.29 2.10 0.39
C ARG A 111 -23.72 2.52 1.74
N ALA A 112 -23.68 1.62 2.71
CA ALA A 112 -22.99 1.85 3.96
C ALA A 112 -21.47 1.99 3.72
N SER A 113 -20.78 2.82 4.50
CA SER A 113 -19.35 3.10 4.29
C SER A 113 -18.46 1.85 4.34
N LYS A 114 -18.87 0.82 5.08
CA LYS A 114 -18.17 -0.47 5.18
C LYS A 114 -18.26 -1.32 3.92
N ASP A 115 -19.32 -1.09 3.10
CA ASP A 115 -19.61 -1.86 1.90
C ASP A 115 -19.02 -1.20 0.63
N ILE A 116 -18.33 -0.08 0.81
CA ILE A 116 -17.64 0.62 -0.28
C ILE A 116 -16.20 0.13 -0.35
N SER A 117 -15.80 -0.35 -1.53
CA SER A 117 -14.44 -0.82 -1.76
C SER A 117 -13.38 0.27 -1.57
N SER A 118 -12.19 -0.11 -1.13
CA SER A 118 -11.05 0.80 -0.94
C SER A 118 -10.49 1.38 -2.24
N ASP A 119 -10.78 0.74 -3.38
CA ASP A 119 -10.42 1.19 -4.73
C ASP A 119 -11.46 2.12 -5.35
N SER A 120 -12.57 2.42 -4.63
CA SER A 120 -13.60 3.34 -5.10
C SER A 120 -13.05 4.73 -5.43
N LEU A 121 -13.73 5.45 -6.32
CA LEU A 121 -13.37 6.80 -6.75
C LEU A 121 -13.18 7.72 -5.53
N GLN A 122 -12.01 8.32 -5.42
CA GLN A 122 -11.66 9.25 -4.34
C GLN A 122 -11.62 10.70 -4.78
N ASN A 123 -11.34 10.94 -6.07
CA ASN A 123 -11.23 12.26 -6.65
C ASN A 123 -11.53 12.22 -8.16
N PRO A 124 -12.56 12.89 -8.68
CA PRO A 124 -12.86 12.87 -10.10
C PRO A 124 -11.80 13.53 -10.98
N SER A 125 -10.94 14.36 -10.39
CA SER A 125 -9.81 14.98 -11.10
C SER A 125 -8.53 14.13 -11.04
N ASP A 126 -8.57 13.01 -10.31
CA ASP A 126 -7.45 12.07 -10.16
C ASP A 126 -8.01 10.68 -9.83
N PRO A 127 -8.62 10.01 -10.84
CA PRO A 127 -9.39 8.79 -10.63
C PRO A 127 -8.54 7.57 -10.25
N ASP A 128 -7.22 7.65 -10.45
CA ASP A 128 -6.25 6.61 -10.09
C ASP A 128 -5.84 6.67 -8.61
N ALA A 129 -6.11 7.79 -7.94
CA ALA A 129 -5.80 7.96 -6.53
C ALA A 129 -6.71 7.09 -5.65
N GLY A 130 -6.12 6.21 -4.85
CA GLY A 130 -6.84 5.36 -3.89
C GLY A 130 -6.95 5.98 -2.50
N TYR A 131 -7.52 5.20 -1.57
CA TYR A 131 -7.62 5.58 -0.17
C TYR A 131 -7.14 4.45 0.75
N CYS A 132 -6.28 4.82 1.68
CA CYS A 132 -5.88 3.96 2.80
C CYS A 132 -6.12 4.71 4.11
N GLY A 133 -6.69 4.03 5.11
CA GLY A 133 -7.00 4.64 6.41
C GLY A 133 -5.79 5.25 7.12
N HIS A 134 -4.62 4.66 6.95
CA HIS A 134 -3.36 5.11 7.56
C HIS A 134 -2.59 6.11 6.69
N LYS A 135 -2.65 5.98 5.35
CA LYS A 135 -1.86 6.77 4.40
C LYS A 135 -2.65 7.96 3.83
N GLY A 136 -3.99 7.94 3.94
CA GLY A 136 -4.86 8.95 3.35
C GLY A 136 -5.20 8.67 1.89
N LYS A 137 -5.56 9.72 1.15
CA LYS A 137 -5.88 9.68 -0.29
C LYS A 137 -4.65 9.95 -1.13
N GLY A 138 -4.49 9.20 -2.22
CA GLY A 138 -3.43 9.43 -3.18
C GLY A 138 -2.76 8.15 -3.64
N TYR A 139 -1.44 8.18 -3.63
CA TYR A 139 -0.57 7.11 -4.10
C TYR A 139 0.38 6.68 -3.00
N GLN A 140 0.84 5.46 -3.08
CA GLN A 140 1.96 4.95 -2.32
C GLN A 140 3.13 4.67 -3.26
N MET A 141 4.35 4.65 -2.71
CA MET A 141 5.55 4.33 -3.45
C MET A 141 6.37 3.27 -2.71
N GLN A 142 6.72 2.23 -3.44
CA GLN A 142 7.66 1.21 -3.02
C GLN A 142 9.06 1.57 -3.54
N VAL A 143 10.07 1.40 -2.70
CA VAL A 143 11.47 1.71 -3.04
C VAL A 143 12.34 0.55 -2.63
N MET A 144 13.21 0.12 -3.56
CA MET A 144 14.32 -0.77 -3.24
C MET A 144 15.64 -0.03 -3.50
N GLU A 145 16.61 -0.21 -2.62
CA GLU A 145 17.94 0.38 -2.75
C GLU A 145 19.04 -0.62 -2.39
N THR A 146 20.23 -0.40 -2.92
CA THR A 146 21.41 -1.13 -2.49
C THR A 146 21.84 -0.70 -1.10
N TYR A 147 22.49 -1.59 -0.35
CA TYR A 147 23.16 -1.24 0.88
C TYR A 147 24.59 -1.80 0.95
N SER A 148 25.47 -1.13 1.68
CA SER A 148 26.86 -1.55 1.88
C SER A 148 27.19 -1.46 3.36
N LYS A 149 27.58 -2.60 3.96
CA LYS A 149 27.93 -2.71 5.40
C LYS A 149 29.15 -1.83 5.76
N ASP A 150 30.12 -1.77 4.88
CA ASP A 150 31.40 -1.04 5.06
C ASP A 150 31.41 0.35 4.42
N LYS A 151 30.31 0.78 3.83
CA LYS A 151 30.19 2.04 3.10
C LYS A 151 31.20 2.19 1.94
N SER A 152 31.65 1.10 1.38
CA SER A 152 32.55 1.06 0.21
C SER A 152 31.89 1.50 -1.08
N GLN A 153 30.55 1.48 -1.11
CA GLN A 153 29.72 1.86 -2.24
C GLN A 153 28.60 2.81 -1.81
N PRO A 154 28.09 3.65 -2.71
CA PRO A 154 26.90 4.47 -2.41
C PRO A 154 25.65 3.61 -2.39
N ASN A 155 24.72 3.89 -1.46
CA ASN A 155 23.40 3.30 -1.52
C ASN A 155 22.61 3.98 -2.65
N LEU A 156 22.14 3.20 -3.63
CA LEU A 156 21.42 3.67 -4.80
C LEU A 156 20.05 3.02 -4.89
N ILE A 157 19.05 3.80 -5.24
CA ILE A 157 17.71 3.31 -5.53
C ILE A 157 17.77 2.53 -6.85
N THR A 158 17.39 1.26 -6.81
CA THR A 158 17.38 0.34 -7.95
C THR A 158 16.00 0.08 -8.51
N HIS A 159 14.96 0.20 -7.64
CA HIS A 159 13.59 -0.01 -8.05
C HIS A 159 12.67 1.04 -7.41
N ILE A 160 11.69 1.51 -8.19
CA ILE A 160 10.57 2.31 -7.74
C ILE A 160 9.29 1.79 -8.38
N LYS A 161 8.26 1.61 -7.57
CA LYS A 161 6.91 1.33 -8.02
C LYS A 161 5.94 2.29 -7.34
N VAL A 162 5.13 2.96 -8.14
CA VAL A 162 4.03 3.80 -7.65
C VAL A 162 2.73 3.03 -7.84
N GLU A 163 1.92 3.03 -6.81
CA GLU A 163 0.63 2.35 -6.78
C GLU A 163 -0.42 3.25 -6.15
N SER A 164 -1.69 2.94 -6.38
CA SER A 164 -2.79 3.58 -5.66
C SER A 164 -2.68 3.27 -4.16
N ALA A 165 -3.01 4.23 -3.29
CA ALA A 165 -2.79 4.13 -1.84
C ALA A 165 -3.53 2.95 -1.15
N ASN A 166 -4.55 2.38 -1.79
CA ASN A 166 -5.30 1.23 -1.29
C ASN A 166 -4.60 -0.12 -1.52
N GLN A 167 -3.52 -0.17 -2.31
CA GLN A 167 -2.79 -1.40 -2.54
C GLN A 167 -2.05 -1.88 -1.29
N SER A 168 -1.92 -3.20 -1.16
CA SER A 168 -1.17 -3.80 -0.05
C SER A 168 0.32 -3.81 -0.35
N ASP A 169 1.12 -3.28 0.56
CA ASP A 169 2.59 -3.27 0.43
C ASP A 169 3.15 -4.69 0.27
N ALA A 170 2.51 -5.70 0.90
CA ALA A 170 2.94 -7.10 0.81
C ALA A 170 3.04 -7.65 -0.62
N ASN A 171 2.25 -7.10 -1.56
CA ASN A 171 2.21 -7.55 -2.95
C ASN A 171 3.34 -6.95 -3.81
N ALA A 172 4.14 -6.04 -3.27
CA ALA A 172 5.17 -5.34 -4.04
C ALA A 172 6.52 -6.07 -4.09
N LEU A 173 6.77 -7.05 -3.18
CA LEU A 173 8.08 -7.69 -3.05
C LEU A 173 8.48 -8.48 -4.31
N ILE A 174 7.65 -9.40 -4.74
CA ILE A 174 7.97 -10.28 -5.87
C ILE A 174 8.11 -9.48 -7.18
N PRO A 175 7.17 -8.57 -7.54
CA PRO A 175 7.36 -7.70 -8.70
C PRO A 175 8.62 -6.83 -8.64
N ALA A 176 9.07 -6.42 -7.46
CA ALA A 176 10.32 -5.65 -7.32
C ALA A 176 11.57 -6.51 -7.59
N ILE A 177 11.57 -7.78 -7.16
CA ILE A 177 12.65 -8.73 -7.44
C ILE A 177 12.70 -9.03 -8.96
N GLU A 178 11.56 -9.32 -9.58
CA GLU A 178 11.46 -9.60 -11.02
C GLU A 178 11.92 -8.41 -11.88
N ASP A 179 11.51 -7.18 -11.49
CA ASP A 179 11.98 -5.96 -12.15
C ASP A 179 13.49 -5.78 -12.02
N ALA A 180 14.07 -6.07 -10.85
CA ALA A 180 15.51 -6.02 -10.65
C ALA A 180 16.24 -7.09 -11.46
N GLN A 181 15.70 -8.30 -11.56
CA GLN A 181 16.25 -9.36 -12.40
C GLN A 181 16.25 -8.96 -13.88
N SER A 182 15.16 -8.36 -14.36
CA SER A 182 15.05 -7.90 -15.76
C SER A 182 16.09 -6.82 -16.12
N LYS A 183 16.64 -6.13 -15.11
CA LYS A 183 17.66 -5.08 -15.26
C LYS A 183 19.08 -5.56 -14.92
N GLU A 184 19.26 -6.86 -14.70
CA GLU A 184 20.54 -7.44 -14.25
C GLU A 184 21.04 -6.87 -12.90
N LEU A 185 20.10 -6.44 -12.05
CA LEU A 185 20.34 -5.87 -10.72
C LEU A 185 19.76 -6.75 -9.61
N ALA A 186 19.58 -8.04 -9.86
CA ALA A 186 18.99 -8.95 -8.89
C ALA A 186 19.79 -8.98 -7.58
N PRO A 187 19.15 -8.78 -6.42
CA PRO A 187 19.81 -8.94 -5.14
C PRO A 187 19.99 -10.44 -4.82
N THR A 188 21.06 -10.79 -4.13
CA THR A 188 21.19 -12.11 -3.49
C THR A 188 20.51 -12.13 -2.12
N GLU A 189 20.49 -10.97 -1.45
CA GLU A 189 19.87 -10.74 -0.14
C GLU A 189 19.02 -9.47 -0.17
N LEU A 190 17.80 -9.54 0.36
CA LEU A 190 16.86 -8.43 0.43
C LEU A 190 16.34 -8.24 1.85
N LEU A 191 16.61 -7.06 2.44
CA LEU A 191 16.08 -6.67 3.74
C LEU A 191 14.71 -6.00 3.56
N ALA A 192 13.68 -6.50 4.24
CA ALA A 192 12.32 -6.00 4.06
C ALA A 192 11.57 -5.86 5.39
N ASP A 193 10.51 -5.06 5.40
CA ASP A 193 9.66 -4.89 6.59
C ASP A 193 8.79 -6.12 6.84
N THR A 194 8.22 -6.20 8.03
CA THR A 194 7.30 -7.27 8.48
C THR A 194 6.18 -7.56 7.48
N LEU A 195 5.63 -6.53 6.81
CA LEU A 195 4.57 -6.70 5.81
C LEU A 195 4.99 -7.55 4.61
N TYR A 196 6.28 -7.59 4.29
CA TYR A 196 6.82 -8.42 3.21
C TYR A 196 7.23 -9.82 3.68
N GLY A 197 7.27 -10.05 5.00
CA GLY A 197 7.71 -11.30 5.64
C GLY A 197 6.67 -12.42 5.63
N SER A 198 5.67 -12.39 4.75
CA SER A 198 4.71 -13.48 4.60
C SER A 198 5.41 -14.76 4.11
N ASP A 199 4.88 -15.94 4.50
CA ASP A 199 5.45 -17.23 4.07
C ASP A 199 5.47 -17.35 2.53
N SER A 200 4.39 -16.93 1.87
CA SER A 200 4.30 -16.95 0.42
C SER A 200 5.38 -16.09 -0.26
N ASN A 201 5.63 -14.88 0.25
CA ASN A 201 6.66 -14.00 -0.32
C ASN A 201 8.06 -14.60 -0.16
N ILE A 202 8.32 -15.23 0.99
CA ILE A 202 9.63 -15.83 1.26
C ILE A 202 9.90 -17.02 0.34
N GLU A 203 8.91 -17.91 0.19
CA GLU A 203 9.07 -19.09 -0.68
C GLU A 203 9.21 -18.68 -2.16
N GLN A 204 8.38 -17.74 -2.64
CA GLN A 204 8.50 -17.24 -4.02
C GLN A 204 9.83 -16.51 -4.27
N ALA A 205 10.30 -15.69 -3.32
CA ALA A 205 11.62 -15.04 -3.45
C ALA A 205 12.76 -16.07 -3.50
N LYS A 206 12.66 -17.15 -2.72
CA LYS A 206 13.61 -18.24 -2.74
C LYS A 206 13.64 -18.97 -4.08
N GLU A 207 12.48 -19.19 -4.71
CA GLU A 207 12.40 -19.75 -6.08
C GLU A 207 13.10 -18.84 -7.11
N LEU A 208 13.07 -17.51 -6.88
CA LEU A 208 13.79 -16.52 -7.67
C LEU A 208 15.28 -16.38 -7.30
N GLY A 209 15.78 -17.20 -6.38
CA GLY A 209 17.19 -17.17 -5.93
C GLY A 209 17.52 -16.02 -4.96
N VAL A 210 16.54 -15.40 -4.33
CA VAL A 210 16.72 -14.27 -3.42
C VAL A 210 16.39 -14.66 -1.98
N THR A 211 17.34 -14.41 -1.06
CA THR A 211 17.13 -14.59 0.38
C THR A 211 16.51 -13.31 0.97
N VAL A 212 15.28 -13.42 1.49
CA VAL A 212 14.61 -12.27 2.12
C VAL A 212 14.77 -12.33 3.63
N ILE A 213 15.35 -11.28 4.21
CA ILE A 213 15.48 -11.07 5.66
C ILE A 213 14.40 -10.08 6.10
N ALA A 214 13.33 -10.62 6.67
CA ALA A 214 12.19 -9.85 7.16
C ALA A 214 11.57 -10.52 8.38
N PRO A 215 11.07 -9.78 9.37
CA PRO A 215 10.33 -10.36 10.49
C PRO A 215 9.09 -11.09 10.00
N VAL A 216 8.71 -12.17 10.71
CA VAL A 216 7.56 -12.97 10.33
C VAL A 216 6.26 -12.19 10.50
N MET A 217 5.50 -12.12 9.42
CA MET A 217 4.16 -11.52 9.44
C MET A 217 3.17 -12.39 10.24
N GLY A 218 2.30 -11.75 11.02
CA GLY A 218 1.19 -12.40 11.70
C GLY A 218 1.25 -12.32 13.23
N LYS A 219 0.39 -13.11 13.88
CA LYS A 219 0.30 -13.12 15.36
C LYS A 219 1.57 -13.67 15.98
N LYS A 220 1.98 -13.09 17.11
CA LYS A 220 3.06 -13.63 17.94
C LYS A 220 2.67 -15.00 18.45
N GLU A 221 3.66 -15.87 18.59
CA GLU A 221 3.46 -17.19 19.21
C GLU A 221 3.11 -17.05 20.70
N GLY A 222 2.40 -18.07 21.22
CA GLY A 222 2.10 -18.17 22.65
C GLY A 222 3.34 -18.46 23.49
N ALA A 223 3.13 -18.70 24.77
CA ALA A 223 4.21 -18.98 25.75
C ALA A 223 5.07 -20.20 25.35
N MET A 224 4.46 -21.23 24.75
CA MET A 224 5.18 -22.37 24.18
C MET A 224 5.05 -22.34 22.65
N PRO A 225 6.08 -21.91 21.90
CA PRO A 225 6.07 -21.92 20.44
C PRO A 225 6.22 -23.35 19.89
N LEU A 226 5.83 -23.56 18.64
CA LEU A 226 6.01 -24.83 17.94
C LEU A 226 7.51 -25.19 17.81
N SER A 227 8.42 -24.20 17.76
CA SER A 227 9.88 -24.38 17.76
C SER A 227 10.44 -25.01 19.06
N ALA A 228 9.65 -25.06 20.12
CA ALA A 228 10.05 -25.76 21.35
C ALA A 228 10.01 -27.30 21.22
N PHE A 229 9.33 -27.81 20.19
CA PHE A 229 9.31 -29.22 19.84
C PHE A 229 10.52 -29.57 18.97
N THR A 230 11.03 -30.83 19.14
CA THR A 230 12.13 -31.31 18.30
C THR A 230 11.58 -31.89 17.00
N PHE A 231 12.17 -31.52 15.88
CA PHE A 231 11.81 -31.98 14.54
C PHE A 231 12.93 -32.80 13.92
N ASP A 232 12.55 -33.76 13.08
CA ASP A 232 13.48 -34.41 12.16
C ASP A 232 13.65 -33.62 10.85
N ASP A 233 14.43 -34.15 9.90
CA ASP A 233 14.68 -33.54 8.58
C ASP A 233 13.43 -33.48 7.70
N ASN A 234 12.41 -34.29 7.99
CA ASN A 234 11.13 -34.35 7.29
C ASN A 234 10.05 -33.47 7.93
N ASN A 235 10.42 -32.58 8.84
CA ASN A 235 9.51 -31.73 9.60
C ASN A 235 8.52 -32.51 10.51
N LEU A 236 8.85 -33.75 10.90
CA LEU A 236 8.05 -34.51 11.83
C LEU A 236 8.55 -34.29 13.25
N ILE A 237 7.62 -34.13 14.21
CA ILE A 237 7.98 -33.96 15.62
C ILE A 237 8.47 -35.31 16.19
N THR A 238 9.69 -35.32 16.68
CA THR A 238 10.32 -36.47 17.33
C THR A 238 10.18 -36.44 18.84
N ALA A 239 10.12 -35.25 19.45
CA ALA A 239 9.92 -35.08 20.89
C ALA A 239 9.19 -33.78 21.23
N CYS A 240 8.42 -33.78 22.33
CA CYS A 240 7.88 -32.55 22.91
C CYS A 240 8.94 -31.88 23.82
N PRO A 241 8.72 -30.65 24.32
CA PRO A 241 9.66 -29.96 25.21
C PRO A 241 10.03 -30.70 26.49
N GLU A 242 9.16 -31.60 26.95
CA GLU A 242 9.41 -32.52 28.08
C GLU A 242 9.95 -33.89 27.63
N GLN A 243 10.55 -33.96 26.45
CA GLN A 243 11.19 -35.15 25.86
C GLN A 243 10.26 -36.36 25.67
N GLN A 244 8.94 -36.13 25.61
CA GLN A 244 8.01 -37.23 25.32
C GLN A 244 7.96 -37.50 23.83
N VAL A 245 8.17 -38.77 23.46
CA VAL A 245 8.09 -39.24 22.07
C VAL A 245 6.63 -39.41 21.65
N PRO A 246 6.24 -39.02 20.45
CA PRO A 246 4.90 -39.26 19.93
C PRO A 246 4.56 -40.74 19.84
N GLN A 247 3.34 -41.11 20.23
CA GLN A 247 2.84 -42.48 20.05
C GLN A 247 2.50 -42.78 18.59
N ARG A 248 2.02 -41.75 17.86
CA ARG A 248 1.62 -41.89 16.46
C ARG A 248 1.72 -40.55 15.76
N ILE A 249 2.17 -40.58 14.50
CA ILE A 249 2.18 -39.46 13.59
C ILE A 249 1.34 -39.83 12.36
N LYS A 250 0.48 -38.90 11.91
CA LYS A 250 -0.31 -39.02 10.68
C LYS A 250 -0.14 -37.77 9.89
N SER A 251 0.18 -37.90 8.61
CA SER A 251 0.22 -36.79 7.67
C SER A 251 -0.82 -37.03 6.57
N ASP A 252 -1.69 -36.07 6.34
CA ASP A 252 -2.68 -36.06 5.27
C ASP A 252 -2.83 -34.67 4.68
N LYS A 253 -2.77 -34.55 3.36
CA LYS A 253 -2.95 -33.30 2.60
C LYS A 253 -2.12 -32.12 3.14
N GLY A 254 -0.86 -32.36 3.51
CA GLY A 254 0.04 -31.33 4.01
C GLY A 254 -0.19 -30.91 5.46
N VAL A 255 -1.08 -31.61 6.18
CA VAL A 255 -1.33 -31.40 7.60
C VAL A 255 -0.85 -32.60 8.36
N THR A 256 0.03 -32.37 9.34
CA THR A 256 0.56 -33.41 10.24
C THR A 256 -0.12 -33.35 11.60
N THR A 257 -0.64 -34.48 12.03
CA THR A 257 -1.24 -34.68 13.37
C THR A 257 -0.38 -35.63 14.16
N VAL A 258 0.11 -35.18 15.30
CA VAL A 258 0.94 -35.92 16.25
C VAL A 258 0.12 -36.25 17.47
N ILE A 259 0.18 -37.49 17.89
CA ILE A 259 -0.58 -38.04 19.05
C ILE A 259 0.40 -38.39 20.14
N PHE A 260 0.25 -37.81 21.32
CA PHE A 260 1.03 -38.07 22.51
C PHE A 260 0.27 -38.93 23.52
N ASN A 261 1.01 -39.55 24.44
CA ASN A 261 0.43 -40.32 25.51
C ASN A 261 -0.34 -39.44 26.50
N LYS A 262 -1.64 -39.69 26.61
CA LYS A 262 -2.52 -38.89 27.45
C LYS A 262 -2.11 -38.91 28.93
N ALA A 263 -1.76 -40.05 29.48
CA ALA A 263 -1.37 -40.17 30.89
C ALA A 263 -0.14 -39.32 31.24
N LEU A 264 0.81 -39.19 30.30
CA LEU A 264 2.00 -38.36 30.49
C LEU A 264 1.67 -36.85 30.29
N CYS A 265 0.79 -36.54 29.36
CA CYS A 265 0.36 -35.16 29.15
C CYS A 265 -0.52 -34.63 30.28
N ASP A 266 -1.32 -35.45 30.92
CA ASP A 266 -2.22 -35.06 32.02
C ASP A 266 -1.45 -34.66 33.29
N VAL A 267 -0.24 -35.20 33.51
CA VAL A 267 0.64 -34.85 34.64
C VAL A 267 1.81 -33.92 34.26
N CYS A 268 1.83 -33.42 33.04
CA CYS A 268 2.92 -32.60 32.54
C CYS A 268 2.98 -31.24 33.24
N PRO A 269 4.15 -30.80 33.75
CA PRO A 269 4.29 -29.51 34.44
C PRO A 269 4.04 -28.31 33.55
N ARG A 270 4.25 -28.46 32.24
CA ARG A 270 4.04 -27.38 31.25
C ARG A 270 2.68 -27.45 30.56
N GLN A 271 1.74 -28.14 31.14
CA GLN A 271 0.42 -28.42 30.61
C GLN A 271 -0.36 -27.12 30.20
N SER A 272 -0.27 -26.08 31.03
CA SER A 272 -1.02 -24.80 30.84
C SER A 272 -0.56 -23.97 29.63
N GLU A 273 0.72 -24.16 29.23
CA GLU A 273 1.33 -23.43 28.15
C GLU A 273 1.39 -24.24 26.84
N CYS A 274 1.13 -25.54 26.93
CA CYS A 274 1.39 -26.48 25.84
C CYS A 274 0.41 -26.34 24.69
N LEU A 275 0.94 -26.40 23.45
CA LEU A 275 0.14 -26.37 22.22
C LEU A 275 -0.67 -27.65 21.98
N VAL A 276 -0.35 -28.75 22.67
CA VAL A 276 -1.03 -30.03 22.54
C VAL A 276 -2.45 -29.92 23.07
N LYS A 277 -3.43 -30.16 22.21
CA LYS A 277 -4.84 -30.18 22.58
C LYS A 277 -5.17 -31.49 23.28
N ARG A 278 -5.84 -31.41 24.44
CA ARG A 278 -6.27 -32.57 25.23
C ARG A 278 -7.71 -32.88 24.89
N GLU A 279 -7.90 -34.06 24.33
CA GLU A 279 -9.20 -34.64 24.02
C GLU A 279 -9.55 -35.78 25.00
N LYS A 280 -10.76 -36.30 24.95
CA LYS A 280 -11.21 -37.34 25.86
C LYS A 280 -10.30 -38.60 25.82
N LYS A 281 -9.82 -38.96 24.64
CA LYS A 281 -9.02 -40.20 24.46
C LYS A 281 -7.53 -39.96 24.20
N ASN A 282 -7.17 -38.85 23.58
CA ASN A 282 -5.83 -38.57 23.08
C ASN A 282 -5.39 -37.13 23.39
N CYS A 283 -4.09 -36.91 23.34
CA CYS A 283 -3.48 -35.58 23.32
C CYS A 283 -2.89 -35.34 21.92
N THR A 284 -3.37 -34.33 21.21
CA THR A 284 -3.06 -34.10 19.78
C THR A 284 -2.45 -32.74 19.51
N LEU A 285 -1.47 -32.68 18.62
CA LEU A 285 -0.92 -31.47 18.05
C LEU A 285 -1.02 -31.57 16.55
N THR A 286 -1.64 -30.55 15.92
CA THR A 286 -1.80 -30.51 14.48
C THR A 286 -1.07 -29.28 13.93
N TYR A 287 -0.27 -29.46 12.89
CA TYR A 287 0.49 -28.41 12.21
C TYR A 287 0.66 -28.74 10.72
N ASP A 288 1.03 -27.75 9.94
CA ASP A 288 1.41 -27.88 8.54
C ASP A 288 2.87 -27.43 8.32
N ASP A 289 3.43 -27.67 7.15
CA ASP A 289 4.79 -27.26 6.81
C ASP A 289 4.99 -25.74 6.91
N LYS A 290 3.95 -24.96 6.61
CA LYS A 290 3.96 -23.50 6.78
C LYS A 290 4.17 -23.13 8.25
N ALA A 291 3.49 -23.78 9.17
CA ALA A 291 3.66 -23.52 10.62
C ALA A 291 5.09 -23.83 11.07
N VAL A 292 5.69 -24.91 10.55
CA VAL A 292 7.09 -25.26 10.83
C VAL A 292 8.05 -24.19 10.28
N ARG A 293 7.87 -23.74 9.03
CA ARG A 293 8.70 -22.65 8.47
C ARG A 293 8.57 -21.37 9.28
N LEU A 294 7.35 -20.96 9.61
CA LEU A 294 7.11 -19.74 10.38
C LEU A 294 7.74 -19.79 11.78
N THR A 295 7.62 -20.92 12.48
CA THR A 295 8.18 -21.02 13.83
C THR A 295 9.72 -21.06 13.80
N ARG A 296 10.34 -21.70 12.79
CA ARG A 296 11.80 -21.66 12.60
C ARG A 296 12.28 -20.23 12.34
N ARG A 297 11.64 -19.53 11.42
CA ARG A 297 11.97 -18.12 11.13
C ARG A 297 11.82 -17.21 12.36
N ARG A 298 10.79 -17.43 13.19
CA ARG A 298 10.64 -16.70 14.47
C ARG A 298 11.74 -17.02 15.48
N ALA A 299 12.27 -18.21 15.46
CA ALA A 299 13.44 -18.55 16.26
C ALA A 299 14.70 -17.85 15.74
N GLU A 300 14.88 -17.82 14.42
CA GLU A 300 15.98 -17.09 13.75
C GLU A 300 15.93 -15.58 14.02
N GLU A 301 14.76 -14.96 14.07
CA GLU A 301 14.61 -13.51 14.39
C GLU A 301 15.24 -13.13 15.74
N LYS A 302 15.37 -14.09 16.66
CA LYS A 302 15.96 -13.85 17.98
C LYS A 302 17.50 -13.93 17.94
N SER A 303 18.08 -14.48 16.88
CA SER A 303 19.53 -14.61 16.73
C SER A 303 20.22 -13.24 16.55
N ASP A 304 21.47 -13.20 16.92
CA ASP A 304 22.27 -11.98 16.77
C ASP A 304 22.65 -11.75 15.29
N GLU A 305 22.78 -12.82 14.50
CA GLU A 305 23.01 -12.75 13.05
C GLU A 305 21.87 -12.06 12.34
N PHE A 306 20.62 -12.44 12.66
CA PHE A 306 19.42 -11.79 12.10
C PHE A 306 19.38 -10.30 12.46
N LYS A 307 19.55 -9.97 13.74
CA LYS A 307 19.54 -8.58 14.23
C LYS A 307 20.63 -7.72 13.58
N ASP A 308 21.83 -8.30 13.42
CA ASP A 308 22.98 -7.61 12.83
C ASP A 308 22.77 -7.33 11.34
N SER A 309 22.16 -8.26 10.61
CA SER A 309 21.80 -8.06 9.20
C SER A 309 20.59 -7.11 9.07
N TYR A 310 19.53 -7.33 9.83
CA TYR A 310 18.29 -6.59 9.74
C TYR A 310 18.41 -5.10 10.09
N ARG A 311 19.37 -4.70 10.94
CA ARG A 311 19.59 -3.29 11.31
C ARG A 311 19.83 -2.36 10.12
N TYR A 312 20.35 -2.87 9.00
CA TYR A 312 20.59 -2.08 7.79
C TYR A 312 19.30 -1.70 7.05
N ARG A 313 18.19 -2.37 7.34
CA ARG A 313 16.88 -2.03 6.79
C ARG A 313 16.47 -0.59 7.09
N SER A 314 16.87 -0.04 8.23
CA SER A 314 16.58 1.36 8.58
C SER A 314 17.15 2.40 7.60
N GLY A 315 18.10 2.01 6.74
CA GLY A 315 18.66 2.88 5.70
C GLY A 315 17.61 3.39 4.72
N VAL A 316 16.63 2.54 4.34
CA VAL A 316 15.55 2.94 3.41
C VAL A 316 14.66 4.04 3.99
N GLU A 317 14.48 4.12 5.31
CA GLU A 317 13.72 5.20 5.96
C GLU A 317 14.42 6.55 5.77
N GLY A 318 15.76 6.56 5.88
CA GLY A 318 16.57 7.73 5.52
C GLY A 318 16.40 8.13 4.06
N THR A 319 16.34 7.16 3.15
CA THR A 319 16.10 7.39 1.72
C THR A 319 14.74 7.99 1.47
N MET A 320 13.68 7.49 2.09
CA MET A 320 12.33 8.05 1.99
C MET A 320 12.28 9.48 2.54
N SER A 321 12.96 9.75 3.65
CA SER A 321 13.08 11.10 4.20
C SER A 321 13.84 12.04 3.26
N ASP A 322 14.94 11.59 2.64
CA ASP A 322 15.70 12.37 1.68
C ASP A 322 14.88 12.67 0.40
N LEU A 323 14.18 11.67 -0.13
CA LEU A 323 13.26 11.86 -1.27
C LEU A 323 12.22 12.94 -0.98
N ASP A 324 11.63 12.93 0.21
CA ASP A 324 10.65 13.96 0.58
C ASP A 324 11.33 15.33 0.77
N ARG A 325 12.33 15.41 1.64
CA ARG A 325 12.98 16.66 2.03
C ARG A 325 13.66 17.37 0.86
N MET A 326 14.37 16.61 0.00
CA MET A 326 15.16 17.18 -1.10
C MET A 326 14.33 17.41 -2.37
N THR A 327 13.26 16.65 -2.57
CA THR A 327 12.52 16.67 -3.82
C THR A 327 11.03 16.98 -3.66
N GLY A 328 10.51 17.03 -2.43
CA GLY A 328 9.09 17.26 -2.16
C GLY A 328 8.19 16.14 -2.70
N LEU A 329 8.62 14.88 -2.56
CA LEU A 329 7.91 13.73 -3.12
C LEU A 329 6.49 13.57 -2.59
N LYS A 330 6.23 13.85 -1.30
CA LYS A 330 4.90 13.75 -0.71
C LYS A 330 3.90 14.76 -1.26
N HIS A 331 4.37 15.83 -1.92
CA HIS A 331 3.55 16.93 -2.41
C HIS A 331 3.74 17.13 -3.91
N LEU A 332 3.43 16.09 -4.69
CA LEU A 332 3.50 16.18 -6.16
C LEU A 332 2.43 17.13 -6.71
N ARG A 333 2.82 17.94 -7.69
CA ARG A 333 1.91 18.86 -8.41
C ARG A 333 1.30 18.24 -9.67
N VAL A 334 1.49 16.93 -9.87
CA VAL A 334 0.95 16.15 -11.00
C VAL A 334 -0.12 15.18 -10.52
N ARG A 335 -0.99 14.75 -11.43
CA ARG A 335 -2.09 13.82 -11.19
C ARG A 335 -2.10 12.72 -12.26
N GLY A 336 -2.78 11.62 -11.94
CA GLY A 336 -2.82 10.44 -12.80
C GLY A 336 -1.57 9.58 -12.66
N MET A 337 -1.76 8.27 -12.67
CA MET A 337 -0.70 7.28 -12.43
C MET A 337 0.54 7.51 -13.31
N PRO A 338 0.43 7.72 -14.64
CA PRO A 338 1.61 7.88 -15.50
C PRO A 338 2.48 9.07 -15.10
N GLN A 339 1.87 10.23 -14.80
CA GLN A 339 2.58 11.45 -14.43
C GLN A 339 3.21 11.35 -13.03
N VAL A 340 2.50 10.70 -12.10
CA VAL A 340 3.02 10.44 -10.75
C VAL A 340 4.19 9.48 -10.80
N CYS A 341 4.11 8.39 -11.60
CA CYS A 341 5.22 7.47 -11.82
C CYS A 341 6.44 8.19 -12.42
N LEU A 342 6.25 8.99 -13.46
CA LEU A 342 7.33 9.75 -14.09
C LEU A 342 7.99 10.70 -13.08
N ALA A 343 7.18 11.46 -12.34
CA ALA A 343 7.70 12.40 -11.34
C ALA A 343 8.48 11.69 -10.23
N ALA A 344 7.98 10.56 -9.72
CA ALA A 344 8.67 9.77 -8.71
C ALA A 344 10.00 9.22 -9.23
N THR A 345 10.02 8.66 -10.43
CA THR A 345 11.24 8.12 -11.07
C THR A 345 12.29 9.21 -11.27
N MET A 346 11.89 10.38 -11.78
CA MET A 346 12.82 11.51 -11.99
C MET A 346 13.41 12.01 -10.66
N LYS A 347 12.60 12.06 -9.60
CA LYS A 347 13.07 12.44 -8.27
C LYS A 347 14.08 11.44 -7.69
N ALA A 348 13.83 10.15 -7.83
CA ALA A 348 14.77 9.12 -7.39
C ALA A 348 16.07 9.12 -8.19
N THR A 349 15.99 9.31 -9.49
CA THR A 349 17.18 9.47 -10.36
C THR A 349 18.00 10.66 -9.90
N GLY A 350 17.37 11.79 -9.61
CA GLY A 350 18.03 12.96 -9.07
C GLY A 350 18.72 12.70 -7.73
N LEU A 351 18.07 11.96 -6.82
CA LEU A 351 18.67 11.58 -5.55
C LEU A 351 19.88 10.66 -5.76
N ASN A 352 19.80 9.69 -6.67
CA ASN A 352 20.92 8.80 -7.01
C ASN A 352 22.12 9.60 -7.53
N ILE A 353 21.91 10.56 -8.42
CA ILE A 353 22.97 11.44 -8.94
C ILE A 353 23.64 12.18 -7.78
N LEU A 354 22.86 12.78 -6.88
CA LEU A 354 23.40 13.48 -5.71
C LEU A 354 24.20 12.56 -4.80
N ARG A 355 23.75 11.33 -4.57
CA ARG A 355 24.45 10.32 -3.77
C ARG A 355 25.77 9.88 -4.40
N ILE A 356 25.81 9.66 -5.71
CA ILE A 356 27.03 9.33 -6.46
C ILE A 356 28.04 10.48 -6.35
N VAL A 357 27.61 11.72 -6.55
CA VAL A 357 28.48 12.91 -6.44
C VAL A 357 29.04 13.05 -5.01
N ALA A 358 28.17 12.92 -4.00
CA ALA A 358 28.59 12.98 -2.61
C ALA A 358 29.62 11.87 -2.26
N PHE A 359 29.39 10.66 -2.75
CA PHE A 359 30.30 9.53 -2.57
C PHE A 359 31.65 9.78 -3.23
N LYS A 360 31.68 10.18 -4.51
CA LYS A 360 32.94 10.52 -5.23
C LYS A 360 33.73 11.63 -4.52
N ASN A 361 33.04 12.63 -3.99
CA ASN A 361 33.68 13.73 -3.27
C ASN A 361 34.26 13.27 -1.91
N ARG A 362 33.56 12.31 -1.24
CA ARG A 362 34.08 11.70 0.00
C ARG A 362 35.40 10.94 -0.26
N LEU A 363 35.47 10.20 -1.37
CA LEU A 363 36.69 9.47 -1.74
C LEU A 363 37.88 10.39 -2.06
N LYS A 364 37.62 11.58 -2.62
CA LYS A 364 38.66 12.57 -2.95
C LYS A 364 39.18 13.37 -1.74
N ARG A 365 38.44 13.32 -0.60
CA ARG A 365 38.89 14.03 0.61
C ARG A 365 39.99 13.25 1.31
N PRO A 366 41.19 13.83 1.56
CA PRO A 366 42.26 13.21 2.36
C PRO A 366 41.71 12.96 3.78
N LYS A 367 42.12 11.83 4.40
CA LYS A 367 41.61 11.36 5.71
C LYS A 367 41.86 12.29 6.90
N LYS A 368 42.55 13.46 6.71
CA LYS A 368 42.77 14.48 7.75
C LYS A 368 42.66 15.88 7.14
N ALA A 369 41.51 16.52 7.28
CA ALA A 369 41.43 17.98 7.34
C ALA A 369 40.15 18.39 8.06
N ASN A 370 40.29 19.21 9.07
CA ASN A 370 39.24 19.85 9.85
C ASN A 370 38.21 20.55 8.93
N LYS A 371 36.97 20.56 9.41
CA LYS A 371 35.83 21.25 8.80
C LYS A 371 36.18 22.59 8.18
N ARG A 372 36.25 22.66 6.85
CA ARG A 372 36.01 23.88 6.09
C ARG A 372 35.14 23.49 4.93
N SER A 373 33.94 24.11 4.80
CA SER A 373 33.06 24.01 3.67
C SER A 373 33.84 24.31 2.38
N ASN A 374 33.65 23.51 1.34
CA ASN A 374 34.25 23.77 0.04
C ASN A 374 33.30 24.62 -0.79
N PRO A 375 33.59 25.95 -0.94
CA PRO A 375 32.70 26.91 -1.58
C PRO A 375 32.32 26.53 -3.04
N SER A 376 33.18 25.76 -3.72
CA SER A 376 32.93 25.33 -5.10
C SER A 376 31.92 24.19 -5.19
N LEU A 377 31.86 23.32 -4.17
CA LEU A 377 30.90 22.21 -4.11
C LEU A 377 29.51 22.72 -3.73
N ASP A 378 29.43 23.64 -2.78
CA ASP A 378 28.17 24.27 -2.39
C ASP A 378 27.57 25.02 -3.57
N ARG A 379 28.38 25.73 -4.36
CA ARG A 379 27.96 26.38 -5.62
C ARG A 379 27.50 25.35 -6.66
N PHE A 380 28.19 24.24 -6.82
CA PHE A 380 27.78 23.18 -7.76
C PHE A 380 26.46 22.53 -7.34
N LEU A 381 26.31 22.20 -6.06
CA LEU A 381 25.05 21.63 -5.52
C LEU A 381 23.89 22.64 -5.64
N ASP A 382 24.15 23.92 -5.42
CA ASP A 382 23.17 24.99 -5.60
C ASP A 382 22.85 25.22 -7.08
N ALA A 383 23.81 25.10 -7.98
CA ALA A 383 23.57 25.13 -9.42
C ALA A 383 22.75 23.92 -9.90
N VAL A 384 23.03 22.72 -9.40
CA VAL A 384 22.24 21.50 -9.69
C VAL A 384 20.82 21.63 -9.14
N LYS A 385 20.64 22.12 -7.91
CA LYS A 385 19.31 22.40 -7.33
C LYS A 385 18.55 23.43 -8.16
N GLU A 386 19.23 24.50 -8.59
CA GLU A 386 18.62 25.55 -9.39
C GLU A 386 18.27 25.06 -10.80
N GLN A 387 19.10 24.23 -11.41
CA GLN A 387 18.81 23.61 -12.71
C GLN A 387 17.63 22.63 -12.63
N PHE A 388 17.54 21.85 -11.54
CA PHE A 388 16.37 21.02 -11.22
C PHE A 388 15.12 21.88 -10.99
N ARG A 389 15.26 23.02 -10.28
CA ARG A 389 14.14 23.96 -10.06
C ARG A 389 13.67 24.58 -11.38
N ARG A 390 14.58 24.96 -12.29
CA ARG A 390 14.26 25.49 -13.63
C ARG A 390 13.60 24.44 -14.52
N MET A 391 14.13 23.22 -14.55
CA MET A 391 13.54 22.09 -15.26
C MET A 391 12.15 21.76 -14.70
N TRP A 392 11.98 21.81 -13.39
CA TRP A 392 10.70 21.63 -12.71
C TRP A 392 9.68 22.69 -13.09
N ASN A 393 10.09 23.97 -13.14
CA ASN A 393 9.25 25.09 -13.54
C ASN A 393 8.88 25.02 -15.03
N TYR A 394 9.75 24.48 -15.88
CA TYR A 394 9.50 24.29 -17.31
C TYR A 394 8.42 23.20 -17.55
N PHE A 395 8.42 22.14 -16.76
CA PHE A 395 7.47 21.02 -16.89
C PHE A 395 6.17 21.19 -16.10
N GLY A 396 5.99 22.20 -15.27
CA GLY A 396 4.78 22.28 -14.44
C GLY A 396 4.53 23.54 -13.62
N GLY A 397 5.32 24.57 -13.81
CA GLY A 397 5.20 25.80 -13.03
C GLY A 397 4.00 26.67 -13.43
N ARG A 398 2.78 26.29 -13.06
CA ARG A 398 1.66 27.23 -12.89
C ARG A 398 1.15 27.07 -11.47
N ASP A 399 1.07 28.21 -10.79
CA ASP A 399 0.57 28.32 -9.42
C ASP A 399 -0.84 27.74 -9.31
N PHE A 400 -0.99 26.71 -8.48
CA PHE A 400 -2.27 26.30 -7.94
C PHE A 400 -2.13 26.19 -6.44
N CYS A 401 -2.73 27.15 -5.73
CA CYS A 401 -2.98 27.06 -4.30
C CYS A 401 -3.88 25.85 -4.01
N TYR A 402 -3.47 25.02 -3.04
CA TYR A 402 -4.32 24.01 -2.45
C TYR A 402 -4.56 24.36 -0.98
N ALA A 403 -5.84 24.53 -0.66
CA ALA A 403 -6.38 24.37 0.66
C ALA A 403 -6.80 22.89 0.86
#